data_e6b6cca7c07f0d97ddfc91911b011e2a
#
_entry.id   e6b6cca7c07f0d97ddfc91911b011e2a
#
_cell.length_a   1.000
_cell.length_b   1.000
_cell.length_c   1.000
_cell.angle_alpha   90.00
_cell.angle_beta   90.00
_cell.angle_gamma   90.00
#
_symmetry.space_group_name_H-M   'P 1'
#
loop_
_entity.id
_entity.type
_entity.pdbx_description
1 polymer ?
#
loop_
_entity_poly.entity_id
_entity_poly.type
_entity_poly.pdbx_seq_one_letter_code
_entity_poly.pdbx_strand_id
1 'polypeptide(L)'
;LAKAPVISIIDDDESVREATKSLIKSLGYSATTFSSAEEYLRSGDVWESSCVITDLHMPGMSGTDLQAKLIANGHSTPVIFMTAYFDERVRDRVLDAGAFGFLRKPFSEDSLIECLDKALGSSVAGPV
;
A
#
# COMPACT_ATOMS: atom_id res chain seq x y z
N LEU A 1 13.91 9.97 -18.90
CA LEU A 1 13.27 10.57 -17.77
C LEU A 1 12.55 9.55 -16.92
N ALA A 2 12.74 9.63 -15.65
CA ALA A 2 12.11 8.70 -14.76
C ALA A 2 10.63 9.01 -14.63
N LYS A 3 9.79 7.97 -14.61
CA LYS A 3 8.38 8.14 -14.37
C LYS A 3 8.15 8.30 -12.88
N ALA A 4 7.12 9.01 -12.52
CA ALA A 4 6.72 9.08 -11.13
C ALA A 4 6.35 7.67 -10.66
N PRO A 5 6.68 7.32 -9.41
CA PRO A 5 6.26 6.03 -8.89
C PRO A 5 4.75 5.89 -8.91
N VAL A 6 4.28 4.68 -9.15
CA VAL A 6 2.84 4.40 -9.20
C VAL A 6 2.44 3.75 -7.88
N ILE A 7 1.53 4.37 -7.17
CA ILE A 7 1.02 3.85 -5.90
C ILE A 7 -0.36 3.27 -6.16
N SER A 8 -0.53 2.00 -5.88
CA SER A 8 -1.82 1.35 -6.03
C SER A 8 -2.52 1.36 -4.68
N ILE A 9 -3.73 1.88 -4.65
CA ILE A 9 -4.50 2.07 -3.42
C ILE A 9 -5.70 1.14 -3.45
N ILE A 10 -5.82 0.28 -2.45
CA ILE A 10 -6.90 -0.71 -2.38
C ILE A 10 -7.70 -0.47 -1.11
N ASP A 11 -8.96 -0.12 -1.24
CA ASP A 11 -9.84 0.12 -0.10
C ASP A 11 -11.28 -0.03 -0.59
N ASP A 12 -12.11 -0.73 0.16
CA ASP A 12 -13.50 -0.91 -0.23
C ASP A 12 -14.36 0.32 0.09
N ASP A 13 -13.84 1.26 0.87
CA ASP A 13 -14.54 2.51 1.17
C ASP A 13 -14.14 3.57 0.16
N GLU A 14 -15.11 3.99 -0.66
CA GLU A 14 -14.83 4.95 -1.73
C GLU A 14 -14.31 6.28 -1.21
N SER A 15 -14.84 6.77 -0.11
CA SER A 15 -14.41 8.05 0.45
C SER A 15 -12.95 8.01 0.86
N VAL A 16 -12.56 6.94 1.55
CA VAL A 16 -11.16 6.78 1.98
C VAL A 16 -10.27 6.59 0.77
N ARG A 17 -10.72 5.80 -0.20
CA ARG A 17 -9.95 5.52 -1.41
C ARG A 17 -9.66 6.82 -2.17
N GLU A 18 -10.67 7.67 -2.35
CA GLU A 18 -10.49 8.91 -3.09
C GLU A 18 -9.66 9.93 -2.31
N ALA A 19 -9.83 9.98 -1.00
CA ALA A 19 -9.03 10.89 -0.17
C ALA A 19 -7.56 10.48 -0.20
N THR A 20 -7.30 9.18 -0.11
CA THR A 20 -5.93 8.68 -0.16
C THR A 20 -5.31 8.96 -1.53
N LYS A 21 -6.08 8.76 -2.60
CA LYS A 21 -5.61 9.06 -3.94
C LYS A 21 -5.21 10.52 -4.08
N SER A 22 -6.06 11.43 -3.59
CA SER A 22 -5.77 12.87 -3.69
C SER A 22 -4.48 13.22 -2.95
N LEU A 23 -4.30 12.64 -1.77
CA LEU A 23 -3.11 12.89 -0.99
C LEU A 23 -1.86 12.38 -1.70
N ILE A 24 -1.91 11.17 -2.22
CA ILE A 24 -0.78 10.58 -2.94
C ILE A 24 -0.40 11.46 -4.14
N LYS A 25 -1.41 11.91 -4.91
CA LYS A 25 -1.13 12.76 -6.07
C LYS A 25 -0.53 14.09 -5.65
N SER A 26 -0.96 14.64 -4.53
CA SER A 26 -0.42 15.90 -4.05
C SER A 26 1.04 15.78 -3.65
N LEU A 27 1.50 14.58 -3.37
CA LEU A 27 2.89 14.34 -3.01
C LEU A 27 3.78 14.07 -4.23
N GLY A 28 3.19 14.13 -5.43
CA GLY A 28 3.95 13.97 -6.67
C GLY A 28 3.97 12.58 -7.26
N TYR A 29 3.21 11.65 -6.71
CA TYR A 29 3.16 10.28 -7.22
C TYR A 29 1.95 10.07 -8.12
N SER A 30 2.01 9.04 -8.96
CA SER A 30 0.84 8.58 -9.68
C SER A 30 0.05 7.67 -8.77
N ALA A 31 -1.27 7.68 -8.89
CA ALA A 31 -2.13 6.88 -8.04
C ALA A 31 -3.17 6.14 -8.87
N THR A 32 -3.34 4.86 -8.61
CA THR A 32 -4.38 4.04 -9.21
C THR A 32 -5.17 3.40 -8.08
N THR A 33 -6.49 3.34 -8.20
CA THR A 33 -7.34 2.87 -7.11
C THR A 33 -8.09 1.61 -7.48
N PHE A 34 -8.35 0.78 -6.46
CA PHE A 34 -9.08 -0.47 -6.62
C PHE A 34 -10.01 -0.63 -5.43
N SER A 35 -11.18 -1.19 -5.66
CA SER A 35 -12.17 -1.36 -4.59
C SER A 35 -12.00 -2.68 -3.85
N SER A 36 -11.16 -3.60 -4.37
CA SER A 36 -10.92 -4.89 -3.72
C SER A 36 -9.56 -5.42 -4.13
N ALA A 37 -9.04 -6.35 -3.32
CA ALA A 37 -7.79 -7.03 -3.65
C ALA A 37 -7.95 -7.88 -4.90
N GLU A 38 -9.13 -8.48 -5.07
CA GLU A 38 -9.40 -9.27 -6.26
C GLU A 38 -9.33 -8.44 -7.53
N GLU A 39 -9.90 -7.22 -7.47
CA GLU A 39 -9.85 -6.31 -8.61
C GLU A 39 -8.41 -5.95 -8.95
N TYR A 40 -7.62 -5.66 -7.92
CA TYR A 40 -6.22 -5.32 -8.11
C TYR A 40 -5.46 -6.46 -8.79
N LEU A 41 -5.65 -7.69 -8.30
CA LEU A 41 -4.93 -8.83 -8.87
C LEU A 41 -5.35 -9.12 -10.31
N ARG A 42 -6.62 -8.91 -10.64
CA ARG A 42 -7.09 -9.13 -12.00
C ARG A 42 -6.61 -8.06 -12.97
N SER A 43 -6.29 -6.87 -12.46
CA SER A 43 -5.93 -5.77 -13.33
C SER A 43 -4.56 -5.93 -13.98
N GLY A 44 -3.71 -6.75 -13.38
CA GLY A 44 -2.33 -6.85 -13.87
C GLY A 44 -1.44 -5.73 -13.42
N ASP A 45 -1.96 -4.77 -12.66
CA ASP A 45 -1.19 -3.61 -12.24
C ASP A 45 -0.14 -3.92 -11.19
N VAL A 46 -0.08 -5.17 -10.72
CA VAL A 46 0.95 -5.56 -9.76
C VAL A 46 2.33 -5.24 -10.30
N TRP A 47 2.54 -5.53 -11.60
CA TRP A 47 3.86 -5.30 -12.21
C TRP A 47 4.19 -3.82 -12.38
N GLU A 48 3.15 -2.97 -12.44
CA GLU A 48 3.33 -1.53 -12.60
C GLU A 48 3.44 -0.81 -11.26
N SER A 49 3.04 -1.47 -10.17
CA SER A 49 3.00 -0.82 -8.86
C SER A 49 4.39 -0.66 -8.27
N SER A 50 4.73 0.54 -7.88
CA SER A 50 5.95 0.79 -7.10
C SER A 50 5.70 0.50 -5.64
N CYS A 51 4.45 0.62 -5.19
CA CYS A 51 4.05 0.38 -3.82
C CYS A 51 2.54 0.16 -3.79
N VAL A 52 2.08 -0.66 -2.86
CA VAL A 52 0.65 -0.92 -2.65
C VAL A 52 0.28 -0.42 -1.27
N ILE A 53 -0.78 0.39 -1.19
CA ILE A 53 -1.37 0.79 0.09
C ILE A 53 -2.72 0.10 0.15
N THR A 54 -2.92 -0.79 1.11
CA THR A 54 -4.15 -1.55 1.16
C THR A 54 -4.78 -1.52 2.54
N ASP A 55 -6.12 -1.46 2.57
CA ASP A 55 -6.85 -1.66 3.81
C ASP A 55 -6.62 -3.09 4.26
N LEU A 56 -6.60 -3.28 5.56
CA LEU A 56 -6.39 -4.59 6.13
C LEU A 56 -7.69 -5.42 6.08
N HIS A 57 -8.81 -4.79 6.34
CA HIS A 57 -10.11 -5.46 6.41
C HIS A 57 -10.99 -5.10 5.23
N MET A 58 -11.24 -6.07 4.36
CA MET A 58 -12.10 -5.88 3.20
C MET A 58 -12.94 -7.14 2.99
N PRO A 59 -14.14 -7.01 2.42
CA PRO A 59 -14.92 -8.19 2.07
C PRO A 59 -14.16 -9.06 1.07
N GLY A 60 -14.28 -10.35 1.20
CA GLY A 60 -13.54 -11.26 0.33
C GLY A 60 -12.09 -11.36 0.76
N MET A 61 -11.17 -11.10 -0.15
CA MET A 61 -9.75 -11.19 0.18
C MET A 61 -9.34 -10.02 1.07
N SER A 62 -8.73 -10.32 2.21
CA SER A 62 -8.25 -9.29 3.12
C SER A 62 -6.90 -8.75 2.66
N GLY A 63 -6.44 -7.67 3.30
CA GLY A 63 -5.11 -7.15 3.00
C GLY A 63 -4.00 -8.13 3.32
N THR A 64 -4.15 -8.93 4.39
CA THR A 64 -3.15 -9.93 4.72
C THR A 64 -3.15 -11.08 3.72
N ASP A 65 -4.33 -11.45 3.21
CA ASP A 65 -4.43 -12.45 2.16
C ASP A 65 -3.73 -11.96 0.90
N LEU A 66 -3.89 -10.68 0.57
CA LEU A 66 -3.24 -10.09 -0.59
C LEU A 66 -1.72 -10.12 -0.42
N GLN A 67 -1.23 -9.77 0.76
CA GLN A 67 0.21 -9.80 1.03
C GLN A 67 0.76 -11.21 0.82
N ALA A 68 0.07 -12.22 1.36
CA ALA A 68 0.49 -13.61 1.21
C ALA A 68 0.50 -14.03 -0.25
N LYS A 69 -0.49 -13.57 -1.01
CA LYS A 69 -0.58 -13.90 -2.43
C LYS A 69 0.57 -13.27 -3.23
N LEU A 70 0.88 -12.02 -2.93
CA LEU A 70 1.98 -11.36 -3.62
C LEU A 70 3.30 -12.05 -3.33
N ILE A 71 3.53 -12.43 -2.07
CA ILE A 71 4.74 -13.14 -1.69
C ILE A 71 4.80 -14.49 -2.39
N ALA A 72 3.69 -15.24 -2.39
CA ALA A 72 3.64 -16.56 -3.00
C ALA A 72 3.90 -16.51 -4.50
N ASN A 73 3.54 -15.40 -5.14
CA ASN A 73 3.73 -15.24 -6.58
C ASN A 73 5.08 -14.60 -6.92
N GLY A 74 5.94 -14.42 -5.94
CA GLY A 74 7.28 -13.91 -6.19
C GLY A 74 7.40 -12.42 -6.36
N HIS A 75 6.36 -11.66 -6.00
CA HIS A 75 6.41 -10.21 -6.09
C HIS A 75 7.12 -9.63 -4.87
N SER A 76 7.96 -8.65 -5.10
CA SER A 76 8.63 -7.93 -4.01
C SER A 76 8.07 -6.52 -3.85
N THR A 77 6.90 -6.28 -4.40
CA THR A 77 6.24 -4.97 -4.33
C THR A 77 6.03 -4.58 -2.87
N PRO A 78 6.51 -3.40 -2.44
CA PRO A 78 6.31 -2.97 -1.07
C PRO A 78 4.83 -2.78 -0.75
N VAL A 79 4.42 -3.21 0.44
CA VAL A 79 3.03 -3.11 0.87
C VAL A 79 2.97 -2.28 2.16
N ILE A 80 2.06 -1.31 2.18
CA ILE A 80 1.76 -0.52 3.36
C ILE A 80 0.31 -0.80 3.70
N PHE A 81 0.05 -1.16 4.96
CA PHE A 81 -1.31 -1.45 5.41
C PHE A 81 -1.93 -0.25 6.09
N MET A 82 -3.24 -0.12 5.98
CA MET A 82 -4.00 0.86 6.74
C MET A 82 -5.21 0.18 7.34
N THR A 83 -5.63 0.63 8.52
CA THR A 83 -6.77 0.02 9.19
C THR A 83 -7.44 1.00 10.15
N ALA A 84 -8.77 0.88 10.27
CA ALA A 84 -9.51 1.62 11.28
C ALA A 84 -9.47 0.87 12.61
N TYR A 85 -9.10 -0.42 12.58
CA TYR A 85 -9.12 -1.26 13.78
C TYR A 85 -7.70 -1.74 14.08
N PHE A 86 -7.00 -0.99 14.94
CA PHE A 86 -5.61 -1.31 15.24
C PHE A 86 -5.51 -2.55 16.11
N ASP A 87 -4.65 -3.49 15.73
CA ASP A 87 -4.35 -4.68 16.53
C ASP A 87 -2.85 -4.87 16.43
N GLU A 88 -2.19 -4.78 17.58
CA GLU A 88 -0.74 -4.85 17.65
C GLU A 88 -0.19 -6.17 17.12
N ARG A 89 -0.91 -7.26 17.38
CA ARG A 89 -0.46 -8.59 16.92
C ARG A 89 -0.52 -8.71 15.41
N VAL A 90 -1.55 -8.12 14.80
CA VAL A 90 -1.65 -8.12 13.34
C VAL A 90 -0.58 -7.24 12.75
N ARG A 91 -0.34 -6.06 13.34
CA ARG A 91 0.73 -5.17 12.89
C ARG A 91 2.06 -5.91 12.89
N ASP A 92 2.38 -6.58 14.01
CA ASP A 92 3.67 -7.27 14.12
C ASP A 92 3.77 -8.38 13.08
N ARG A 93 2.67 -9.09 12.83
CA ARG A 93 2.67 -10.19 11.86
C ARG A 93 2.93 -9.69 10.45
N VAL A 94 2.25 -8.61 10.04
CA VAL A 94 2.43 -8.13 8.67
C VAL A 94 3.80 -7.48 8.47
N LEU A 95 4.32 -6.83 9.51
CA LEU A 95 5.67 -6.26 9.42
C LEU A 95 6.72 -7.36 9.37
N ASP A 96 6.55 -8.43 10.15
CA ASP A 96 7.45 -9.58 10.09
C ASP A 96 7.41 -10.25 8.72
N ALA A 97 6.26 -10.20 8.06
CA ALA A 97 6.13 -10.77 6.72
C ALA A 97 6.66 -9.84 5.63
N GLY A 98 7.16 -8.66 6.00
CA GLY A 98 7.81 -7.77 5.05
C GLY A 98 7.10 -6.48 4.73
N ALA A 99 5.97 -6.18 5.38
CA ALA A 99 5.28 -4.92 5.12
C ALA A 99 6.17 -3.74 5.49
N PHE A 100 6.05 -2.66 4.75
CA PHE A 100 6.86 -1.47 4.96
C PHE A 100 6.20 -0.44 5.87
N GLY A 101 4.94 -0.62 6.19
CA GLY A 101 4.26 0.30 7.10
C GLY A 101 2.90 -0.20 7.50
N PHE A 102 2.39 0.37 8.59
CA PHE A 102 1.10 0.00 9.13
C PHE A 102 0.49 1.29 9.69
N LEU A 103 -0.52 1.82 9.00
CA LEU A 103 -1.11 3.09 9.34
C LEU A 103 -2.48 2.91 9.96
N ARG A 104 -2.73 3.63 11.06
CA ARG A 104 -4.03 3.61 11.71
C ARG A 104 -4.87 4.75 11.15
N LYS A 105 -6.07 4.46 10.69
CA LYS A 105 -6.98 5.47 10.16
C LYS A 105 -7.65 6.23 11.30
N PRO A 106 -7.80 7.53 11.21
CA PRO A 106 -7.22 8.40 10.20
C PRO A 106 -5.74 8.59 10.46
N PHE A 107 -4.94 8.59 9.42
CA PHE A 107 -3.50 8.76 9.58
C PHE A 107 -3.09 10.17 9.14
N SER A 108 -1.96 10.62 9.65
CA SER A 108 -1.44 11.92 9.27
C SER A 108 -0.67 11.83 7.96
N GLU A 109 -0.55 12.95 7.29
CA GLU A 109 0.24 13.02 6.08
C GLU A 109 1.69 12.64 6.37
N ASP A 110 2.21 13.07 7.51
CA ASP A 110 3.60 12.77 7.88
C ASP A 110 3.82 11.26 8.04
N SER A 111 2.87 10.56 8.65
CA SER A 111 2.99 9.12 8.81
C SER A 111 3.00 8.41 7.47
N LEU A 112 2.16 8.86 6.54
CA LEU A 112 2.12 8.29 5.21
C LEU A 112 3.43 8.54 4.47
N ILE A 113 3.94 9.76 4.54
CA ILE A 113 5.21 10.11 3.88
C ILE A 113 6.32 9.23 4.41
N GLU A 114 6.37 9.04 5.72
CA GLU A 114 7.40 8.20 6.33
C GLU A 114 7.35 6.77 5.79
N CYS A 115 6.15 6.20 5.67
CA CYS A 115 6.00 4.86 5.12
C CYS A 115 6.40 4.80 3.65
N LEU A 116 6.02 5.81 2.87
CA LEU A 116 6.37 5.86 1.46
C LEU A 116 7.89 6.01 1.27
N ASP A 117 8.52 6.80 2.11
CA ASP A 117 9.96 6.96 2.02
C ASP A 117 10.66 5.63 2.28
N LYS A 118 10.19 4.85 3.25
CA LYS A 118 10.77 3.53 3.50
C LYS A 118 10.53 2.60 2.33
N ALA A 119 9.34 2.62 1.76
CA ALA A 119 8.98 1.71 0.69
C ALA A 119 9.68 2.04 -0.63
N LEU A 120 9.84 3.31 -0.91
CA LEU A 120 10.38 3.76 -2.21
C LEU A 120 11.79 4.33 -2.08
N GLY A 121 12.02 5.04 -1.00
CA GLY A 121 13.23 5.79 -0.85
C GLY A 121 14.46 4.96 -0.65
N SER A 122 14.29 3.77 -0.09
CA SER A 122 15.48 2.95 0.17
C SER A 122 16.23 2.64 -1.11
N SER A 123 15.51 2.51 -2.21
CA SER A 123 16.16 2.22 -3.48
C SER A 123 16.79 3.48 -4.06
N VAL A 124 16.34 4.63 -3.58
CA VAL A 124 16.83 5.86 -4.14
C VAL A 124 17.95 6.36 -3.30
N ALA A 125 17.78 6.26 -2.02
CA ALA A 125 18.72 6.80 -1.12
C ALA A 125 20.00 6.15 -1.20
N GLY A 126 19.99 5.07 -1.71
CA GLY A 126 21.15 4.38 -1.67
C GLY A 126 22.35 5.13 -1.86
N PRO A 127 22.58 5.80 -2.46
CA PRO A 127 23.83 6.14 -2.66
C PRO A 127 24.24 7.16 -2.04
N VAL A 128 24.63 7.32 -1.62
CA VAL A 128 25.11 8.32 -1.14
C VAL A 128 26.20 8.17 -0.77
#